data_273f667466b573b7a391b2f0064c1db6
#
_entry.id   273f667466b573b7a391b2f0064c1db6
#
_cell.length_a   1.000
_cell.length_b   1.000
_cell.length_c   1.000
_cell.angle_alpha   90.00
_cell.angle_beta   90.00
_cell.angle_gamma   90.00
#
_symmetry.space_group_name_H-M   'P 1'
#
loop_
_entity.id
_entity.type
_entity.pdbx_description
1 polymer ?
#
loop_
_entity_poly.entity_id
_entity_poly.type
_entity_poly.pdbx_seq_one_letter_code
_entity_poly.pdbx_strand_id
1 'polypeptide(L)'
;MKSIKFALTALALPLLCFSAFAQQPGAAPPQKPAGPTLLPKGKIAVINTALFQEKVEEFKAKIESLSRQFEPRVKDVQGLADKITALETTLKQQSGVLAAAKVAEMTENLESMKREYKRKAEDLEADAGRARDKAFEPISGKLGKFAEEYTAKRGIVMLVDMANALQSGTVVWFDPRSDITQDFINEYNKANPVATAATKQPAKP
;
A
#
# COMPACT_ATOMS: atom_id res chain seq x y z
N MET A 1 -6.23 9.58 51.28
CA MET A 1 -5.99 9.08 52.65
C MET A 1 -5.87 7.57 52.61
N LYS A 2 -4.79 7.09 53.06
CA LYS A 2 -4.27 5.82 53.61
C LYS A 2 -3.06 5.29 52.87
N SER A 3 -1.93 5.73 53.43
CA SER A 3 -0.60 5.16 53.23
C SER A 3 -0.54 3.78 53.90
N ILE A 4 0.01 2.78 53.20
CA ILE A 4 0.49 1.57 53.89
C ILE A 4 1.97 1.42 53.58
N LYS A 5 2.75 1.68 54.64
CA LYS A 5 4.17 1.33 54.74
C LYS A 5 4.23 -0.14 55.14
N PHE A 6 5.03 -0.94 54.48
CA PHE A 6 5.48 -2.21 55.06
C PHE A 6 7.00 -2.35 54.96
N ALA A 7 7.47 -2.83 56.04
CA ALA A 7 8.79 -2.82 56.60
C ALA A 7 9.80 -3.74 55.93
N LEU A 8 11.01 -3.28 56.04
CA LEU A 8 12.30 -3.92 55.86
C LEU A 8 12.42 -5.20 56.71
N THR A 9 12.84 -6.32 56.10
CA THR A 9 13.46 -7.40 56.85
C THR A 9 14.73 -7.86 56.11
N ALA A 10 15.85 -7.55 56.71
CA ALA A 10 17.17 -8.01 56.35
C ALA A 10 17.33 -9.48 56.76
N LEU A 11 17.79 -10.32 55.85
CA LEU A 11 18.33 -11.62 56.23
C LEU A 11 19.69 -11.81 55.57
N ALA A 12 20.69 -11.98 56.43
CA ALA A 12 22.10 -12.07 56.10
C ALA A 12 22.52 -13.53 55.85
N LEU A 13 23.31 -13.73 54.79
CA LEU A 13 24.47 -14.66 54.61
C LEU A 13 24.25 -16.20 54.54
N PRO A 14 25.14 -16.95 53.86
CA PRO A 14 26.60 -16.79 53.82
C PRO A 14 27.27 -16.88 52.42
N LEU A 15 28.49 -16.36 52.41
CA LEU A 15 29.53 -16.40 51.40
C LEU A 15 29.95 -17.87 51.06
N LEU A 16 29.74 -18.28 49.82
CA LEU A 16 30.42 -19.44 49.22
C LEU A 16 31.24 -18.92 48.06
N CYS A 17 32.55 -18.86 48.25
CA CYS A 17 33.52 -18.60 47.18
C CYS A 17 33.51 -19.74 46.16
N PHE A 18 32.82 -19.57 45.07
CA PHE A 18 33.06 -20.35 43.87
C PHE A 18 34.01 -19.56 42.98
N SER A 19 35.26 -20.03 42.91
CA SER A 19 36.23 -19.55 41.90
C SER A 19 35.74 -20.00 40.52
N ALA A 20 34.94 -19.18 39.88
CA ALA A 20 34.61 -19.32 38.47
C ALA A 20 35.84 -18.90 37.66
N PHE A 21 36.50 -19.83 37.02
CA PHE A 21 37.44 -19.58 35.94
C PHE A 21 36.67 -18.77 34.88
N ALA A 22 36.92 -17.44 34.84
CA ALA A 22 36.47 -16.59 33.75
C ALA A 22 37.27 -17.00 32.50
N GLN A 23 36.67 -17.81 31.64
CA GLN A 23 37.08 -17.89 30.24
C GLN A 23 36.86 -16.50 29.64
N GLN A 24 37.96 -15.80 29.48
CA GLN A 24 38.01 -14.53 28.76
C GLN A 24 37.57 -14.79 27.33
N PRO A 25 36.47 -14.21 26.82
CA PRO A 25 36.15 -14.35 25.42
C PRO A 25 37.35 -13.82 24.62
N GLY A 26 37.88 -14.63 23.72
CA GLY A 26 39.00 -14.27 22.89
C GLY A 26 38.76 -12.90 22.28
N ALA A 27 39.69 -12.00 22.50
CA ALA A 27 39.65 -10.67 21.89
C ALA A 27 39.47 -10.82 20.38
N ALA A 28 38.36 -10.32 19.86
CA ALA A 28 38.18 -10.20 18.42
C ALA A 28 39.39 -9.46 17.84
N PRO A 29 39.95 -9.92 16.72
CA PRO A 29 41.08 -9.24 16.12
C PRO A 29 40.71 -7.76 15.91
N PRO A 30 41.66 -6.83 16.18
CA PRO A 30 41.40 -5.41 16.04
C PRO A 30 40.89 -5.14 14.62
N GLN A 31 39.62 -4.77 14.51
CA GLN A 31 39.07 -4.31 13.24
C GLN A 31 39.86 -3.05 12.87
N LYS A 32 40.61 -3.16 11.78
CA LYS A 32 41.30 -2.01 11.17
C LYS A 32 40.24 -0.91 11.02
N PRO A 33 40.48 0.31 11.55
CA PRO A 33 39.54 1.41 11.41
C PRO A 33 39.17 1.51 9.93
N ALA A 34 37.90 1.39 9.56
CA ALA A 34 37.46 1.68 8.23
C ALA A 34 37.90 3.11 7.94
N GLY A 35 38.78 3.29 6.94
CA GLY A 35 39.20 4.63 6.53
C GLY A 35 37.99 5.50 6.26
N PRO A 36 38.11 6.84 6.27
CA PRO A 36 36.97 7.70 6.05
C PRO A 36 36.23 7.26 4.78
N THR A 37 35.01 6.84 4.94
CA THR A 37 34.15 6.48 3.79
C THR A 37 33.89 7.78 3.04
N LEU A 38 34.63 7.98 1.94
CA LEU A 38 34.39 9.13 1.07
C LEU A 38 32.95 9.00 0.52
N LEU A 39 32.15 10.02 0.78
CA LEU A 39 30.81 10.09 0.18
C LEU A 39 30.94 10.07 -1.35
N PRO A 40 30.12 9.31 -2.05
CA PRO A 40 30.15 9.26 -3.50
C PRO A 40 29.83 10.64 -4.07
N LYS A 41 30.63 11.11 -5.00
CA LYS A 41 30.31 12.30 -5.81
C LYS A 41 29.34 11.87 -6.90
N GLY A 42 28.23 12.56 -7.04
CA GLY A 42 27.24 12.21 -8.08
C GLY A 42 26.11 13.19 -8.17
N LYS A 43 25.18 12.88 -9.05
CA LYS A 43 23.99 13.69 -9.32
C LYS A 43 22.88 13.36 -8.35
N ILE A 44 22.03 14.35 -8.04
CA ILE A 44 20.74 14.15 -7.40
C ILE A 44 19.68 14.26 -8.49
N ALA A 45 18.75 13.31 -8.52
CA ALA A 45 17.61 13.35 -9.42
C ALA A 45 16.31 13.26 -8.63
N VAL A 46 15.24 13.72 -9.25
CA VAL A 46 13.90 13.61 -8.68
C VAL A 46 13.01 12.75 -9.58
N ILE A 47 12.04 12.08 -8.96
CA ILE A 47 11.08 11.22 -9.64
C ILE A 47 9.71 11.39 -8.98
N ASN A 48 8.64 11.32 -9.77
CA ASN A 48 7.27 11.38 -9.27
C ASN A 48 6.62 9.98 -9.38
N THR A 49 6.64 9.24 -8.29
CA THR A 49 6.07 7.89 -8.25
C THR A 49 4.53 7.88 -8.32
N ALA A 50 3.85 9.00 -8.05
CA ALA A 50 2.41 9.09 -8.22
C ALA A 50 1.96 8.84 -9.67
N LEU A 51 2.83 9.14 -10.64
CA LEU A 51 2.56 8.90 -12.06
C LEU A 51 2.71 7.44 -12.48
N PHE A 52 3.29 6.58 -11.65
CA PHE A 52 3.60 5.20 -12.04
C PHE A 52 2.34 4.38 -12.33
N GLN A 53 1.30 4.52 -11.51
CA GLN A 53 0.05 3.76 -11.73
C GLN A 53 -0.63 4.13 -13.06
N GLU A 54 -0.44 5.36 -13.52
CA GLU A 54 -1.01 5.86 -14.77
C GLU A 54 -0.12 5.62 -15.98
N LYS A 55 1.21 5.66 -15.83
CA LYS A 55 2.16 5.69 -16.96
C LYS A 55 2.96 4.40 -17.13
N VAL A 56 3.11 3.59 -16.08
CA VAL A 56 3.77 2.28 -16.18
C VAL A 56 2.79 1.24 -16.71
N GLU A 57 3.12 0.64 -17.87
CA GLU A 57 2.21 -0.24 -18.59
C GLU A 57 1.84 -1.52 -17.79
N GLU A 58 2.75 -2.04 -16.96
CA GLU A 58 2.45 -3.19 -16.10
C GLU A 58 1.37 -2.84 -15.05
N PHE A 59 1.40 -1.63 -14.45
CA PHE A 59 0.36 -1.20 -13.53
C PHE A 59 -0.99 -1.01 -14.23
N LYS A 60 -1.00 -0.36 -15.39
CA LYS A 60 -2.23 -0.20 -16.20
C LYS A 60 -2.88 -1.54 -16.50
N ALA A 61 -2.11 -2.49 -17.00
CA ALA A 61 -2.61 -3.82 -17.32
C ALA A 61 -3.19 -4.55 -16.09
N LYS A 62 -2.56 -4.38 -14.92
CA LYS A 62 -3.06 -4.97 -13.67
C LYS A 62 -4.33 -4.27 -13.18
N ILE A 63 -4.37 -2.94 -13.23
CA ILE A 63 -5.58 -2.17 -12.89
C ILE A 63 -6.75 -2.59 -13.77
N GLU A 64 -6.55 -2.68 -15.09
CA GLU A 64 -7.59 -3.12 -16.01
C GLU A 64 -8.06 -4.55 -15.73
N SER A 65 -7.13 -5.45 -15.45
CA SER A 65 -7.47 -6.84 -15.09
C SER A 65 -8.28 -6.91 -13.79
N LEU A 66 -7.87 -6.17 -12.75
CA LEU A 66 -8.59 -6.09 -11.48
C LEU A 66 -9.96 -5.45 -11.65
N SER A 67 -10.06 -4.37 -12.44
CA SER A 67 -11.34 -3.73 -12.75
C SER A 67 -12.32 -4.74 -13.36
N ARG A 68 -11.89 -5.50 -14.36
CA ARG A 68 -12.73 -6.57 -14.97
C ARG A 68 -13.09 -7.66 -13.97
N GLN A 69 -12.18 -8.05 -13.10
CA GLN A 69 -12.43 -9.08 -12.08
C GLN A 69 -13.49 -8.66 -11.08
N PHE A 70 -13.46 -7.40 -10.63
CA PHE A 70 -14.37 -6.89 -9.61
C PHE A 70 -15.64 -6.25 -10.17
N GLU A 71 -15.71 -5.98 -11.47
CA GLU A 71 -16.87 -5.34 -12.13
C GLU A 71 -18.22 -5.98 -11.78
N PRO A 72 -18.39 -7.32 -11.76
CA PRO A 72 -19.67 -7.93 -11.39
C PRO A 72 -20.08 -7.59 -9.95
N ARG A 73 -19.12 -7.60 -9.02
CA ARG A 73 -19.38 -7.28 -7.61
C ARG A 73 -19.68 -5.80 -7.40
N VAL A 74 -19.00 -4.93 -8.15
CA VAL A 74 -19.30 -3.48 -8.15
C VAL A 74 -20.73 -3.23 -8.64
N LYS A 75 -21.14 -3.89 -9.73
CA LYS A 75 -22.52 -3.79 -10.25
C LYS A 75 -23.56 -4.32 -9.26
N ASP A 76 -23.25 -5.41 -8.55
CA ASP A 76 -24.14 -5.98 -7.53
C ASP A 76 -24.34 -5.02 -6.35
N VAL A 77 -23.26 -4.44 -5.83
CA VAL A 77 -23.30 -3.42 -4.76
C VAL A 77 -24.05 -2.17 -5.22
N GLN A 78 -23.79 -1.69 -6.44
CA GLN A 78 -24.50 -0.55 -7.00
C GLN A 78 -26.01 -0.83 -7.16
N GLY A 79 -26.37 -1.97 -7.71
CA GLY A 79 -27.76 -2.37 -7.87
C GLY A 79 -28.50 -2.49 -6.53
N LEU A 80 -27.80 -2.86 -5.46
CA LEU A 80 -28.37 -2.87 -4.11
C LEU A 80 -28.58 -1.45 -3.57
N ALA A 81 -27.63 -0.55 -3.81
CA ALA A 81 -27.76 0.88 -3.47
C ALA A 81 -28.95 1.52 -4.18
N ASP A 82 -29.14 1.23 -5.47
CA ASP A 82 -30.25 1.74 -6.25
C ASP A 82 -31.62 1.26 -5.70
N LYS A 83 -31.70 -0.02 -5.32
CA LYS A 83 -32.92 -0.60 -4.70
C LYS A 83 -33.22 0.05 -3.34
N ILE A 84 -32.21 0.28 -2.51
CA ILE A 84 -32.34 0.98 -1.23
C ILE A 84 -32.90 2.38 -1.46
N THR A 85 -32.33 3.15 -2.38
CA THR A 85 -32.79 4.50 -2.71
C THR A 85 -34.24 4.51 -3.21
N ALA A 86 -34.61 3.57 -4.08
CA ALA A 86 -35.96 3.43 -4.59
C ALA A 86 -36.96 3.11 -3.46
N LEU A 87 -36.61 2.18 -2.56
CA LEU A 87 -37.46 1.79 -1.43
C LEU A 87 -37.60 2.92 -0.41
N GLU A 88 -36.54 3.66 -0.11
CA GLU A 88 -36.58 4.86 0.74
C GLU A 88 -37.52 5.93 0.15
N THR A 89 -37.39 6.17 -1.15
CA THR A 89 -38.24 7.12 -1.87
C THR A 89 -39.73 6.71 -1.79
N THR A 90 -40.00 5.44 -2.02
CA THR A 90 -41.37 4.90 -1.95
C THR A 90 -41.93 5.03 -0.54
N LEU A 91 -41.17 4.68 0.48
CA LEU A 91 -41.57 4.84 1.89
C LEU A 91 -41.88 6.31 2.23
N LYS A 92 -40.97 7.23 1.80
CA LYS A 92 -41.14 8.67 2.04
C LYS A 92 -42.39 9.23 1.39
N GLN A 93 -42.73 8.78 0.18
CA GLN A 93 -43.88 9.28 -0.58
C GLN A 93 -45.20 8.64 -0.21
N GLN A 94 -45.19 7.39 0.19
CA GLN A 94 -46.41 6.58 0.34
C GLN A 94 -46.73 6.16 1.78
N SER A 95 -45.88 6.47 2.78
CA SER A 95 -46.09 6.08 4.17
C SER A 95 -47.44 6.56 4.76
N GLY A 96 -47.99 7.67 4.25
CA GLY A 96 -49.26 8.21 4.71
C GLY A 96 -50.51 7.56 4.07
N VAL A 97 -50.34 6.76 3.00
CA VAL A 97 -51.42 6.10 2.26
C VAL A 97 -51.38 4.58 2.33
N LEU A 98 -50.25 4.00 2.70
CA LEU A 98 -50.08 2.56 2.85
C LEU A 98 -50.60 2.08 4.22
N ALA A 99 -51.09 0.83 4.27
CA ALA A 99 -51.42 0.18 5.52
C ALA A 99 -50.19 0.08 6.44
N ALA A 100 -50.37 0.30 7.75
CA ALA A 100 -49.28 0.29 8.72
C ALA A 100 -48.42 -1.00 8.67
N ALA A 101 -49.07 -2.15 8.49
CA ALA A 101 -48.38 -3.44 8.32
C ALA A 101 -47.44 -3.44 7.09
N LYS A 102 -47.84 -2.81 5.97
CA LYS A 102 -47.01 -2.74 4.76
C LYS A 102 -45.81 -1.78 4.93
N VAL A 103 -46.02 -0.68 5.63
CA VAL A 103 -44.91 0.25 5.99
C VAL A 103 -43.91 -0.47 6.88
N ALA A 104 -44.37 -1.24 7.88
CA ALA A 104 -43.47 -2.00 8.75
C ALA A 104 -42.68 -3.06 7.97
N GLU A 105 -43.31 -3.83 7.10
CA GLU A 105 -42.65 -4.81 6.21
C GLU A 105 -41.57 -4.15 5.31
N MET A 106 -41.94 -3.04 4.67
CA MET A 106 -40.99 -2.31 3.80
C MET A 106 -39.84 -1.71 4.60
N THR A 107 -40.06 -1.25 5.83
CA THR A 107 -38.99 -0.72 6.70
C THR A 107 -38.03 -1.84 7.11
N GLU A 108 -38.56 -3.00 7.51
CA GLU A 108 -37.72 -4.16 7.85
C GLU A 108 -36.87 -4.62 6.65
N ASN A 109 -37.47 -4.68 5.45
CA ASN A 109 -36.75 -4.99 4.22
C ASN A 109 -35.63 -3.96 3.93
N LEU A 110 -35.96 -2.67 4.07
CA LEU A 110 -34.97 -1.60 3.89
C LEU A 110 -33.78 -1.76 4.82
N GLU A 111 -34.02 -2.01 6.11
CA GLU A 111 -32.94 -2.23 7.07
C GLU A 111 -32.12 -3.49 6.76
N SER A 112 -32.77 -4.55 6.28
CA SER A 112 -32.09 -5.76 5.83
C SER A 112 -31.17 -5.47 4.63
N MET A 113 -31.69 -4.75 3.63
CA MET A 113 -30.93 -4.38 2.43
C MET A 113 -29.74 -3.45 2.77
N LYS A 114 -29.91 -2.51 3.71
CA LYS A 114 -28.82 -1.65 4.19
C LYS A 114 -27.70 -2.45 4.86
N ARG A 115 -28.05 -3.42 5.71
CA ARG A 115 -27.05 -4.31 6.31
C ARG A 115 -26.31 -5.14 5.28
N GLU A 116 -27.04 -5.67 4.30
CA GLU A 116 -26.43 -6.44 3.20
C GLU A 116 -25.50 -5.58 2.35
N TYR A 117 -25.94 -4.37 1.98
CA TYR A 117 -25.13 -3.39 1.25
C TYR A 117 -23.82 -3.09 1.96
N LYS A 118 -23.93 -2.74 3.26
CA LYS A 118 -22.73 -2.43 4.06
C LYS A 118 -21.74 -3.58 4.05
N ARG A 119 -22.19 -4.80 4.34
CA ARG A 119 -21.33 -5.99 4.34
C ARG A 119 -20.70 -6.23 2.97
N LYS A 120 -21.49 -6.22 1.89
CA LYS A 120 -20.97 -6.44 0.53
C LYS A 120 -19.98 -5.36 0.09
N ALA A 121 -20.22 -4.10 0.47
CA ALA A 121 -19.30 -3.00 0.17
C ALA A 121 -17.97 -3.15 0.92
N GLU A 122 -18.02 -3.45 2.22
CA GLU A 122 -16.82 -3.70 3.04
C GLU A 122 -16.03 -4.92 2.53
N ASP A 123 -16.70 -6.02 2.20
CA ASP A 123 -16.08 -7.22 1.62
C ASP A 123 -15.42 -6.91 0.26
N LEU A 124 -16.10 -6.13 -0.59
CA LEU A 124 -15.58 -5.73 -1.89
C LEU A 124 -14.33 -4.87 -1.75
N GLU A 125 -14.36 -3.86 -0.88
CA GLU A 125 -13.23 -2.97 -0.62
C GLU A 125 -12.01 -3.74 -0.10
N ALA A 126 -12.23 -4.62 0.89
CA ALA A 126 -11.17 -5.42 1.48
C ALA A 126 -10.55 -6.39 0.46
N ASP A 127 -11.38 -7.06 -0.36
CA ASP A 127 -10.90 -8.00 -1.37
C ASP A 127 -10.18 -7.29 -2.50
N ALA A 128 -10.70 -6.16 -2.98
CA ALA A 128 -10.07 -5.36 -4.03
C ALA A 128 -8.73 -4.79 -3.54
N GLY A 129 -8.67 -4.31 -2.30
CA GLY A 129 -7.42 -3.85 -1.67
C GLY A 129 -6.37 -4.95 -1.64
N ARG A 130 -6.70 -6.11 -1.08
CA ARG A 130 -5.78 -7.27 -1.05
C ARG A 130 -5.32 -7.72 -2.44
N ALA A 131 -6.24 -7.76 -3.39
CA ALA A 131 -5.92 -8.16 -4.76
C ALA A 131 -4.99 -7.15 -5.44
N ARG A 132 -5.20 -5.85 -5.19
CA ARG A 132 -4.34 -4.77 -5.70
C ARG A 132 -2.93 -4.87 -5.12
N ASP A 133 -2.81 -4.99 -3.81
CA ASP A 133 -1.51 -5.05 -3.14
C ASP A 133 -0.71 -6.26 -3.65
N LYS A 134 -1.33 -7.43 -3.70
CA LYS A 134 -0.72 -8.65 -4.26
C LYS A 134 -0.31 -8.49 -5.73
N ALA A 135 -1.09 -7.76 -6.53
CA ALA A 135 -0.79 -7.56 -7.95
C ALA A 135 0.33 -6.54 -8.16
N PHE A 136 0.47 -5.55 -7.27
CA PHE A 136 1.41 -4.45 -7.38
C PHE A 136 2.79 -4.76 -6.77
N GLU A 137 2.84 -5.61 -5.74
CA GLU A 137 4.08 -5.99 -5.06
C GLU A 137 5.19 -6.43 -6.03
N PRO A 138 4.98 -7.37 -6.97
CA PRO A 138 6.02 -7.79 -7.89
C PRO A 138 6.46 -6.67 -8.86
N ILE A 139 5.55 -5.77 -9.25
CA ILE A 139 5.89 -4.63 -10.12
C ILE A 139 6.75 -3.63 -9.35
N SER A 140 6.39 -3.33 -8.12
CA SER A 140 7.17 -2.45 -7.24
C SER A 140 8.59 -3.01 -7.00
N GLY A 141 8.71 -4.32 -6.81
CA GLY A 141 10.02 -4.98 -6.71
C GLY A 141 10.87 -4.85 -7.97
N LYS A 142 10.27 -4.98 -9.16
CA LYS A 142 10.96 -4.76 -10.44
C LYS A 142 11.38 -3.30 -10.61
N LEU A 143 10.49 -2.36 -10.29
CA LEU A 143 10.78 -0.93 -10.35
C LEU A 143 11.95 -0.54 -9.44
N GLY A 144 12.00 -1.10 -8.22
CA GLY A 144 13.12 -0.88 -7.30
C GLY A 144 14.44 -1.34 -7.90
N LYS A 145 14.52 -2.56 -8.40
CA LYS A 145 15.74 -3.09 -9.08
C LYS A 145 16.11 -2.26 -10.31
N PHE A 146 15.13 -1.89 -11.11
CA PHE A 146 15.36 -1.05 -12.27
C PHE A 146 15.90 0.32 -11.87
N ALA A 147 15.40 0.91 -10.77
CA ALA A 147 15.88 2.18 -10.25
C ALA A 147 17.35 2.11 -9.80
N GLU A 148 17.77 1.02 -9.15
CA GLU A 148 19.17 0.80 -8.78
C GLU A 148 20.07 0.77 -10.02
N GLU A 149 19.69 0.00 -11.04
CA GLU A 149 20.46 -0.09 -12.28
C GLU A 149 20.47 1.23 -13.07
N TYR A 150 19.33 1.89 -13.16
CA TYR A 150 19.15 3.14 -13.87
C TYR A 150 20.02 4.26 -13.27
N THR A 151 19.98 4.38 -11.93
CA THR A 151 20.74 5.39 -11.19
C THR A 151 22.23 5.12 -11.26
N ALA A 152 22.66 3.86 -11.11
CA ALA A 152 24.07 3.47 -11.21
C ALA A 152 24.66 3.82 -12.58
N LYS A 153 23.97 3.48 -13.68
CA LYS A 153 24.39 3.77 -15.06
C LYS A 153 24.56 5.27 -15.34
N ARG A 154 23.84 6.14 -14.62
CA ARG A 154 23.83 7.60 -14.85
C ARG A 154 24.62 8.41 -13.81
N GLY A 155 25.23 7.74 -12.83
CA GLY A 155 25.97 8.38 -11.74
C GLY A 155 25.06 9.20 -10.83
N ILE A 156 23.81 8.77 -10.66
CA ILE A 156 22.84 9.35 -9.70
C ILE A 156 23.09 8.68 -8.36
N VAL A 157 23.44 9.47 -7.35
CA VAL A 157 23.74 8.98 -5.99
C VAL A 157 22.56 9.13 -5.04
N MET A 158 21.56 9.93 -5.43
CA MET A 158 20.33 10.12 -4.67
C MET A 158 19.17 10.32 -5.63
N LEU A 159 18.10 9.56 -5.42
CA LEU A 159 16.83 9.69 -6.11
C LEU A 159 15.76 10.09 -5.09
N VAL A 160 15.10 11.22 -5.30
CA VAL A 160 14.09 11.77 -4.38
C VAL A 160 12.72 11.63 -5.00
N ASP A 161 11.80 11.00 -4.28
CA ASP A 161 10.40 10.92 -4.71
C ASP A 161 9.66 12.24 -4.41
N MET A 162 9.16 12.86 -5.46
CA MET A 162 8.44 14.13 -5.39
C MET A 162 6.95 13.99 -5.05
N ALA A 163 6.39 12.77 -5.08
CA ALA A 163 4.96 12.55 -4.83
C ALA A 163 4.51 13.12 -3.48
N ASN A 164 5.38 13.05 -2.46
CA ASN A 164 5.10 13.56 -1.13
C ASN A 164 6.06 14.68 -0.68
N ALA A 165 7.22 14.79 -1.30
CA ALA A 165 8.30 15.68 -0.85
C ALA A 165 7.95 17.17 -0.92
N LEU A 166 7.19 17.58 -1.94
CA LEU A 166 6.69 18.95 -2.07
C LEU A 166 5.58 19.25 -1.04
N GLN A 167 4.67 18.32 -0.82
CA GLN A 167 3.56 18.49 0.12
C GLN A 167 4.04 18.55 1.58
N SER A 168 5.05 17.76 1.92
CA SER A 168 5.63 17.73 3.27
C SER A 168 6.63 18.87 3.53
N GLY A 169 6.96 19.69 2.52
CA GLY A 169 7.99 20.72 2.62
C GLY A 169 9.41 20.18 2.74
N THR A 170 9.62 18.89 2.54
CA THR A 170 10.97 18.27 2.58
C THR A 170 11.83 18.77 1.44
N VAL A 171 11.23 19.05 0.28
CA VAL A 171 11.88 19.70 -0.86
C VAL A 171 11.16 21.02 -1.14
N VAL A 172 11.92 22.11 -1.02
CA VAL A 172 11.38 23.47 -1.25
C VAL A 172 11.50 23.87 -2.73
N TRP A 173 12.55 23.44 -3.37
CA TRP A 173 12.84 23.74 -4.78
C TRP A 173 13.75 22.67 -5.38
N PHE A 174 13.60 22.39 -6.65
CA PHE A 174 14.52 21.59 -7.47
C PHE A 174 14.58 22.14 -8.90
N ASP A 175 15.69 21.92 -9.58
CA ASP A 175 15.82 22.24 -11.00
C ASP A 175 14.97 21.27 -11.83
N PRO A 176 14.02 21.74 -12.66
CA PRO A 176 13.18 20.84 -13.48
C PRO A 176 13.98 19.87 -14.37
N ARG A 177 15.23 20.20 -14.72
CA ARG A 177 16.10 19.29 -15.47
C ARG A 177 16.58 18.08 -14.69
N SER A 178 16.41 18.10 -13.37
CA SER A 178 16.68 16.94 -12.50
C SER A 178 15.53 15.96 -12.42
N ASP A 179 14.34 16.28 -12.97
CA ASP A 179 13.20 15.37 -13.04
C ASP A 179 13.42 14.34 -14.15
N ILE A 180 13.59 13.09 -13.72
CA ILE A 180 13.81 11.95 -14.62
C ILE A 180 12.56 11.10 -14.81
N THR A 181 11.41 11.50 -14.28
CA THR A 181 10.19 10.68 -14.21
C THR A 181 9.81 10.09 -15.57
N GLN A 182 9.72 10.93 -16.59
CA GLN A 182 9.29 10.47 -17.92
C GLN A 182 10.32 9.57 -18.60
N ASP A 183 11.61 9.90 -18.49
CA ASP A 183 12.69 9.10 -19.05
C ASP A 183 12.77 7.73 -18.37
N PHE A 184 12.69 7.71 -17.03
CA PHE A 184 12.64 6.49 -16.24
C PHE A 184 11.48 5.57 -16.65
N ILE A 185 10.26 6.12 -16.74
CA ILE A 185 9.05 5.36 -17.13
C ILE A 185 9.21 4.80 -18.54
N ASN A 186 9.68 5.60 -19.48
CA ASN A 186 9.86 5.18 -20.87
C ASN A 186 10.87 4.03 -20.98
N GLU A 187 12.02 4.13 -20.29
CA GLU A 187 13.01 3.06 -20.29
C GLU A 187 12.50 1.80 -19.57
N TYR A 188 11.79 1.96 -18.46
CA TYR A 188 11.18 0.85 -17.75
C TYR A 188 10.18 0.10 -18.63
N ASN A 189 9.25 0.80 -19.26
CA ASN A 189 8.24 0.20 -20.15
C ASN A 189 8.88 -0.52 -21.35
N LYS A 190 9.95 0.06 -21.89
CA LYS A 190 10.74 -0.57 -22.96
C LYS A 190 11.44 -1.86 -22.51
N ALA A 191 11.96 -1.88 -21.29
CA ALA A 191 12.62 -3.04 -20.70
C ALA A 191 11.63 -4.13 -20.23
N ASN A 192 10.39 -3.74 -19.89
CA ASN A 192 9.35 -4.63 -19.36
C ASN A 192 8.07 -4.51 -20.20
N PRO A 193 8.08 -4.92 -21.45
CA PRO A 193 6.90 -4.84 -22.30
C PRO A 193 5.79 -5.73 -21.73
N VAL A 194 4.59 -5.17 -21.57
CA VAL A 194 3.40 -5.96 -21.26
C VAL A 194 3.04 -6.76 -22.51
N ALA A 195 2.91 -8.09 -22.37
CA ALA A 195 2.38 -8.91 -23.45
C ALA A 195 0.95 -8.42 -23.74
N THR A 196 0.79 -7.60 -24.74
CA THR A 196 -0.52 -7.30 -25.32
C THR A 196 -1.12 -8.65 -25.67
N ALA A 197 -2.30 -8.95 -25.13
CA ALA A 197 -3.05 -10.13 -25.53
C ALA A 197 -3.14 -10.08 -27.06
N ALA A 198 -2.28 -10.87 -27.69
CA ALA A 198 -2.21 -10.94 -29.13
C ALA A 198 -3.65 -11.19 -29.61
N THR A 199 -4.18 -10.25 -30.36
CA THR A 199 -5.37 -10.44 -31.15
C THR A 199 -5.21 -11.80 -31.83
N LYS A 200 -5.98 -12.80 -31.37
CA LYS A 200 -6.08 -14.06 -32.10
C LYS A 200 -6.56 -13.68 -33.49
N GLN A 201 -5.62 -13.51 -34.38
CA GLN A 201 -5.93 -13.42 -35.82
C GLN A 201 -6.61 -14.74 -36.19
N PRO A 202 -7.85 -14.73 -36.64
CA PRO A 202 -8.50 -15.96 -37.05
C PRO A 202 -7.66 -16.58 -38.19
N ALA A 203 -7.26 -17.82 -37.99
CA ALA A 203 -6.62 -18.58 -39.04
C ALA A 203 -7.53 -18.53 -40.28
N LYS A 204 -6.99 -18.00 -41.36
CA LYS A 204 -7.65 -17.96 -42.68
C LYS A 204 -7.80 -19.39 -43.18
N PRO A 205 -8.99 -19.80 -43.70
CA PRO A 205 -9.25 -21.13 -44.17
C PRO A 205 -8.37 -21.55 -45.37
#